data_63123b933284c2fa16d03dabb6775548
#
_entry.id   63123b933284c2fa16d03dabb6775548
#
_cell.length_a   1.000
_cell.length_b   1.000
_cell.length_c   1.000
_cell.angle_alpha   90.00
_cell.angle_beta   90.00
_cell.angle_gamma   90.00
#
_symmetry.space_group_name_H-M   'P 1'
#
loop_
_entity.id
_entity.type
_entity.pdbx_description
1 polymer ?
#
loop_
_entity_poly.entity_id
_entity_poly.type
_entity_poly.pdbx_seq_one_letter_code
_entity_poly.pdbx_strand_id
1 'polypeptide(L)'
;MQFTNFMDKYPTHHIDILKTDTPFKSVDDFLKFFSDKIESNPIAVKIAEFDHYAHTNTLPEGEIAANISAAKHIIFCFGIKIPNPLALGPRPRSIGITELEDRFTIVFLEAPNPAMHQTMLEWISELKK
;
A
#
# COMPACT_ATOMS: atom_id res chain seq x y z
N MET A 1 1.00 12.92 5.53
CA MET A 1 0.35 12.26 4.38
C MET A 1 0.18 13.26 3.26
N GLN A 2 0.65 12.92 2.09
CA GLN A 2 0.52 13.75 0.90
C GLN A 2 -0.57 13.18 0.00
N PHE A 3 -1.17 14.05 -0.79
CA PHE A 3 -2.20 13.67 -1.76
C PHE A 3 -1.80 14.17 -3.14
N THR A 4 -1.92 13.30 -4.13
CA THR A 4 -1.68 13.64 -5.54
C THR A 4 -2.79 13.03 -6.38
N ASN A 5 -3.39 13.83 -7.25
CA ASN A 5 -4.32 13.30 -8.24
C ASN A 5 -3.50 12.77 -9.44
N PHE A 6 -2.93 11.57 -9.26
CA PHE A 6 -1.97 10.97 -10.17
C PHE A 6 -2.57 10.84 -11.57
N MET A 7 -1.87 11.37 -12.57
CA MET A 7 -2.31 11.40 -13.97
C MET A 7 -3.70 12.05 -14.13
N ASP A 8 -4.06 12.99 -13.24
CA ASP A 8 -5.35 13.69 -13.20
C ASP A 8 -6.58 12.77 -13.08
N LYS A 9 -6.39 11.50 -12.71
CA LYS A 9 -7.48 10.51 -12.66
C LYS A 9 -7.49 9.66 -11.41
N TYR A 10 -6.35 9.55 -10.72
CA TYR A 10 -6.18 8.56 -9.65
C TYR A 10 -5.86 9.26 -8.33
N PRO A 11 -6.86 9.41 -7.44
CA PRO A 11 -6.63 10.06 -6.15
C PRO A 11 -5.71 9.20 -5.27
N THR A 12 -4.44 9.58 -5.20
CA THR A 12 -3.38 8.79 -4.60
C THR A 12 -2.89 9.45 -3.32
N HIS A 13 -2.88 8.69 -2.23
CA HIS A 13 -2.33 9.11 -0.95
C HIS A 13 -0.98 8.44 -0.76
N HIS A 14 0.03 9.21 -0.33
CA HIS A 14 1.38 8.70 -0.16
C HIS A 14 2.10 9.39 0.97
N ILE A 15 3.10 8.71 1.52
CA ILE A 15 3.97 9.24 2.56
C ILE A 15 5.38 8.72 2.35
N ASP A 16 6.37 9.60 2.54
CA ASP A 16 7.77 9.23 2.59
C ASP A 16 8.20 9.13 4.05
N ILE A 17 8.92 8.05 4.38
CA ILE A 17 9.47 7.85 5.72
C ILE A 17 10.98 7.66 5.55
N LEU A 18 11.76 8.61 6.09
CA LEU A 18 13.22 8.52 6.03
C LEU A 18 13.69 7.30 6.82
N LYS A 19 14.69 6.61 6.31
CA LYS A 19 15.28 5.45 7.00
C LYS A 19 15.83 5.81 8.37
N THR A 20 16.23 7.06 8.56
CA THR A 20 16.70 7.56 9.86
C THR A 20 15.58 7.80 10.86
N ASP A 21 14.32 7.85 10.40
CA ASP A 21 13.16 8.18 11.22
C ASP A 21 12.27 6.97 11.54
N THR A 22 12.74 5.77 11.22
CA THR A 22 11.96 4.55 11.45
C THR A 22 12.88 3.42 11.92
N PRO A 23 12.38 2.54 12.82
CA PRO A 23 13.10 1.32 13.16
C PRO A 23 12.99 0.24 12.08
N PHE A 24 12.10 0.40 11.11
CA PHE A 24 11.90 -0.57 10.04
C PHE A 24 13.11 -0.57 9.09
N LYS A 25 13.53 -1.76 8.67
CA LYS A 25 14.74 -1.95 7.89
C LYS A 25 14.50 -2.38 6.46
N SER A 26 13.29 -2.85 6.15
CA SER A 26 12.96 -3.39 4.83
C SER A 26 11.48 -3.19 4.52
N VAL A 27 11.11 -3.37 3.24
CA VAL A 27 9.69 -3.35 2.86
C VAL A 27 8.92 -4.47 3.57
N ASP A 28 9.57 -5.58 3.90
CA ASP A 28 8.92 -6.69 4.61
C ASP A 28 8.46 -6.29 6.03
N ASP A 29 9.19 -5.41 6.69
CA ASP A 29 8.78 -4.90 7.99
C ASP A 29 7.45 -4.14 7.89
N PHE A 30 7.29 -3.34 6.85
CA PHE A 30 6.04 -2.62 6.59
C PHE A 30 4.90 -3.60 6.22
N LEU A 31 5.20 -4.61 5.40
CA LEU A 31 4.19 -5.62 5.06
C LEU A 31 3.67 -6.33 6.32
N LYS A 32 4.57 -6.68 7.23
CA LYS A 32 4.17 -7.30 8.49
C LYS A 32 3.30 -6.36 9.32
N PHE A 33 3.68 -5.09 9.40
CA PHE A 33 2.89 -4.08 10.11
C PHE A 33 1.46 -4.02 9.57
N PHE A 34 1.30 -3.88 8.25
CA PHE A 34 -0.02 -3.82 7.64
C PHE A 34 -0.77 -5.14 7.75
N SER A 35 -0.07 -6.26 7.61
CA SER A 35 -0.68 -7.59 7.78
C SER A 35 -1.31 -7.72 9.19
N ASP A 36 -0.57 -7.29 10.22
CA ASP A 36 -1.07 -7.32 11.59
C ASP A 36 -2.29 -6.41 11.76
N LYS A 37 -2.28 -5.22 11.14
CA LYS A 37 -3.42 -4.30 11.18
C LYS A 37 -4.65 -4.89 10.50
N ILE A 38 -4.46 -5.51 9.33
CA ILE A 38 -5.55 -6.14 8.59
C ILE A 38 -6.13 -7.30 9.40
N GLU A 39 -5.28 -8.16 9.94
CA GLU A 39 -5.72 -9.31 10.74
C GLU A 39 -6.45 -8.91 12.03
N SER A 40 -6.12 -7.75 12.58
CA SER A 40 -6.77 -7.21 13.77
C SER A 40 -8.10 -6.52 13.47
N ASN A 41 -8.39 -6.25 12.21
CA ASN A 41 -9.61 -5.56 11.81
C ASN A 41 -10.73 -6.56 11.57
N PRO A 42 -11.90 -6.41 12.25
CA PRO A 42 -12.95 -7.44 12.20
C PRO A 42 -13.61 -7.60 10.83
N ILE A 43 -13.47 -6.63 9.92
CA ILE A 43 -14.12 -6.69 8.61
C ILE A 43 -13.13 -6.79 7.45
N ALA A 44 -11.83 -6.85 7.74
CA ALA A 44 -10.80 -6.91 6.72
C ALA A 44 -10.25 -8.33 6.59
N VAL A 45 -9.82 -8.66 5.37
CA VAL A 45 -9.15 -9.93 5.09
C VAL A 45 -7.91 -9.67 4.24
N LYS A 46 -6.80 -10.29 4.62
CA LYS A 46 -5.59 -10.28 3.80
C LYS A 46 -5.74 -11.31 2.67
N ILE A 47 -5.41 -10.89 1.47
CA ILE A 47 -5.52 -11.76 0.28
C ILE A 47 -4.14 -12.27 -0.14
N ALA A 48 -3.15 -11.37 -0.28
CA ALA A 48 -1.83 -11.75 -0.78
C ALA A 48 -0.80 -10.66 -0.50
N GLU A 49 0.48 -11.05 -0.65
CA GLU A 49 1.59 -10.11 -0.78
C GLU A 49 2.20 -10.35 -2.17
N PHE A 50 2.51 -9.26 -2.87
CA PHE A 50 3.05 -9.35 -4.22
C PHE A 50 4.40 -8.62 -4.29
N ASP A 51 5.45 -9.35 -4.69
CA ASP A 51 6.77 -8.78 -4.92
C ASP A 51 6.83 -8.26 -6.36
N HIS A 52 6.45 -7.00 -6.53
CA HIS A 52 6.40 -6.35 -7.82
C HIS A 52 7.80 -6.18 -8.42
N TYR A 53 8.78 -5.85 -7.58
CA TYR A 53 10.16 -5.69 -8.01
C TYR A 53 10.70 -6.98 -8.64
N ALA A 54 10.53 -8.11 -7.95
CA ALA A 54 10.96 -9.40 -8.45
C ALA A 54 10.25 -9.78 -9.74
N HIS A 55 8.92 -9.53 -9.80
CA HIS A 55 8.14 -9.83 -11.00
C HIS A 55 8.65 -9.05 -12.22
N THR A 56 8.82 -7.73 -12.06
CA THR A 56 9.27 -6.87 -13.15
C THR A 56 10.65 -7.29 -13.65
N ASN A 57 11.54 -7.70 -12.74
CA ASN A 57 12.87 -8.19 -13.09
C ASN A 57 12.86 -9.48 -13.93
N THR A 58 11.78 -10.25 -13.91
CA THR A 58 11.68 -11.48 -14.72
C THR A 58 11.26 -11.21 -16.16
N LEU A 59 10.76 -10.01 -16.45
CA LEU A 59 10.23 -9.68 -17.77
C LEU A 59 11.35 -9.21 -18.70
N PRO A 60 11.39 -9.69 -19.98
CA PRO A 60 12.44 -9.28 -20.93
C PRO A 60 12.50 -7.79 -21.16
N GLU A 61 11.34 -7.10 -21.12
CA GLU A 61 11.23 -5.65 -21.31
C GLU A 61 10.99 -4.89 -20.02
N GLY A 62 11.13 -5.56 -18.88
CA GLY A 62 10.92 -4.94 -17.58
C GLY A 62 11.95 -3.87 -17.29
N GLU A 63 11.48 -2.73 -16.78
CA GLU A 63 12.33 -1.62 -16.37
C GLU A 63 11.94 -1.17 -14.97
N ILE A 64 12.94 -0.93 -14.14
CA ILE A 64 12.76 -0.41 -12.80
C ILE A 64 13.62 0.84 -12.66
N ALA A 65 13.05 1.92 -12.12
CA ALA A 65 13.80 3.15 -11.86
C ALA A 65 15.05 2.83 -11.03
N ALA A 66 16.17 3.45 -11.39
CA ALA A 66 17.48 3.11 -10.79
C ALA A 66 17.52 3.35 -9.27
N ASN A 67 16.71 4.29 -8.76
CA ASN A 67 16.67 4.60 -7.33
C ASN A 67 15.77 3.70 -6.51
N ILE A 68 15.08 2.74 -7.13
CA ILE A 68 14.21 1.78 -6.45
C ILE A 68 14.98 0.48 -6.23
N SER A 69 15.05 0.02 -4.97
CA SER A 69 15.75 -1.22 -4.62
C SER A 69 14.80 -2.34 -4.17
N ALA A 70 13.54 -2.02 -3.84
CA ALA A 70 12.51 -3.00 -3.54
C ALA A 70 11.14 -2.37 -3.72
N ALA A 71 10.15 -3.16 -4.10
CA ALA A 71 8.77 -2.72 -4.23
C ALA A 71 7.83 -3.91 -4.06
N LYS A 72 6.95 -3.83 -3.06
CA LYS A 72 5.97 -4.89 -2.76
C LYS A 72 4.61 -4.28 -2.45
N HIS A 73 3.57 -5.08 -2.66
CA HIS A 73 2.19 -4.71 -2.31
C HIS A 73 1.64 -5.69 -1.29
N ILE A 74 0.81 -5.18 -0.37
CA ILE A 74 -0.10 -6.02 0.38
C ILE A 74 -1.51 -5.82 -0.16
N ILE A 75 -2.21 -6.92 -0.43
CA ILE A 75 -3.52 -6.92 -1.07
C ILE A 75 -4.54 -7.45 -0.07
N PHE A 76 -5.62 -6.71 0.11
CA PHE A 76 -6.62 -6.98 1.14
C PHE A 76 -7.98 -6.42 0.73
N CYS A 77 -9.02 -6.77 1.48
CA CYS A 77 -10.38 -6.28 1.22
C CYS A 77 -11.11 -6.06 2.53
N PHE A 78 -11.90 -4.99 2.60
CA PHE A 78 -12.83 -4.75 3.70
C PHE A 78 -14.21 -5.39 3.47
N GLY A 79 -14.55 -5.76 2.30
CA GLY A 79 -15.71 -6.43 1.71
C GLY A 79 -16.91 -6.82 2.55
N ILE A 80 -17.38 -5.97 3.46
CA ILE A 80 -18.52 -6.29 4.31
C ILE A 80 -19.86 -6.37 3.53
N LYS A 81 -19.96 -5.64 2.41
CA LYS A 81 -21.17 -5.62 1.56
C LYS A 81 -20.79 -5.63 0.10
N ILE A 82 -21.59 -6.29 -0.72
CA ILE A 82 -21.52 -6.21 -2.18
C ILE A 82 -22.88 -5.67 -2.65
N PRO A 83 -23.04 -4.33 -2.70
CA PRO A 83 -24.35 -3.74 -3.00
C PRO A 83 -24.74 -3.83 -4.48
N ASN A 84 -23.76 -3.94 -5.38
CA ASN A 84 -24.00 -4.05 -6.82
C ASN A 84 -22.69 -4.52 -7.50
N PRO A 85 -22.75 -4.92 -8.79
CA PRO A 85 -21.56 -5.43 -9.49
C PRO A 85 -20.42 -4.43 -9.58
N LEU A 86 -20.71 -3.13 -9.66
CA LEU A 86 -19.68 -2.08 -9.80
C LEU A 86 -18.80 -1.96 -8.57
N ALA A 87 -19.29 -2.41 -7.41
CA ALA A 87 -18.53 -2.37 -6.16
C ALA A 87 -17.25 -3.21 -6.22
N LEU A 88 -17.19 -4.18 -7.12
CA LEU A 88 -16.00 -5.00 -7.29
C LEU A 88 -14.86 -4.27 -8.04
N GLY A 89 -15.17 -3.16 -8.71
CA GLY A 89 -14.17 -2.39 -9.46
C GLY A 89 -13.01 -1.90 -8.59
N PRO A 90 -13.24 -1.19 -7.47
CA PRO A 90 -12.17 -0.71 -6.60
C PRO A 90 -11.64 -1.76 -5.61
N ARG A 91 -12.10 -2.98 -5.69
CA ARG A 91 -11.70 -4.09 -4.82
C ARG A 91 -10.94 -5.14 -5.62
N PRO A 92 -9.95 -5.79 -5.01
CA PRO A 92 -9.45 -5.59 -3.66
C PRO A 92 -8.66 -4.28 -3.52
N ARG A 93 -8.29 -3.94 -2.28
CA ARG A 93 -7.42 -2.81 -1.97
C ARG A 93 -5.96 -3.25 -2.01
N SER A 94 -5.08 -2.27 -2.19
CA SER A 94 -3.64 -2.55 -2.19
C SER A 94 -2.90 -1.37 -1.56
N ILE A 95 -1.88 -1.69 -0.77
CA ILE A 95 -0.93 -0.70 -0.28
C ILE A 95 0.43 -1.09 -0.84
N GLY A 96 1.07 -0.17 -1.57
CA GLY A 96 2.39 -0.37 -2.13
C GLY A 96 3.48 0.24 -1.26
N ILE A 97 4.57 -0.49 -1.06
CA ILE A 97 5.72 -0.02 -0.30
C ILE A 97 6.96 -0.14 -1.19
N THR A 98 7.67 0.97 -1.35
CA THR A 98 8.86 1.05 -2.17
C THR A 98 10.03 1.46 -1.30
N GLU A 99 11.17 0.81 -1.49
CA GLU A 99 12.43 1.22 -0.85
C GLU A 99 13.26 1.99 -1.85
N LEU A 100 13.67 3.20 -1.42
CA LEU A 100 14.64 4.04 -2.13
C LEU A 100 15.93 4.10 -1.30
N GLU A 101 16.91 4.87 -1.76
CA GLU A 101 18.21 4.92 -1.09
C GLU A 101 18.10 5.38 0.36
N ASP A 102 17.36 6.48 0.62
CA ASP A 102 17.29 7.13 1.93
C ASP A 102 15.93 7.00 2.63
N ARG A 103 14.94 6.40 1.97
CA ARG A 103 13.55 6.42 2.46
C ARG A 103 12.75 5.23 1.97
N PHE A 104 11.58 5.05 2.61
CA PHE A 104 10.51 4.21 2.09
C PHE A 104 9.34 5.10 1.69
N THR A 105 8.67 4.75 0.60
CA THR A 105 7.44 5.42 0.18
C THR A 105 6.29 4.44 0.27
N ILE A 106 5.21 4.88 0.92
CA ILE A 106 3.99 4.07 1.07
C ILE A 106 2.89 4.78 0.29
N VAL A 107 2.18 4.05 -0.56
CA VAL A 107 1.22 4.65 -1.48
C VAL A 107 -0.03 3.76 -1.63
N PHE A 108 -1.20 4.40 -1.70
CA PHE A 108 -2.46 3.71 -2.00
C PHE A 108 -3.47 4.66 -2.61
N LEU A 109 -4.41 4.10 -3.37
CA LEU A 109 -5.52 4.88 -3.91
C LEU A 109 -6.56 5.15 -2.82
N GLU A 110 -7.20 6.31 -2.90
CA GLU A 110 -8.30 6.65 -2.01
C GLU A 110 -9.40 5.59 -2.09
N ALA A 111 -9.87 5.14 -0.93
CA ALA A 111 -10.97 4.18 -0.89
C ALA A 111 -12.29 4.92 -1.14
N PRO A 112 -13.22 4.32 -1.93
CA PRO A 112 -14.52 4.93 -2.18
C PRO A 112 -15.36 5.10 -0.91
N ASN A 113 -15.23 4.20 0.05
CA ASN A 113 -15.94 4.29 1.33
C ASN A 113 -15.12 5.14 2.30
N PRO A 114 -15.65 6.29 2.79
CA PRO A 114 -14.89 7.17 3.68
C PRO A 114 -14.42 6.51 4.97
N ALA A 115 -15.21 5.60 5.55
CA ALA A 115 -14.82 4.90 6.77
C ALA A 115 -13.63 3.95 6.53
N MET A 116 -13.60 3.28 5.40
CA MET A 116 -12.49 2.40 5.04
C MET A 116 -11.24 3.20 4.75
N HIS A 117 -11.39 4.33 4.04
CA HIS A 117 -10.29 5.24 3.79
C HIS A 117 -9.69 5.75 5.10
N GLN A 118 -10.54 6.17 6.04
CA GLN A 118 -10.10 6.66 7.35
C GLN A 118 -9.33 5.58 8.11
N THR A 119 -9.78 4.32 8.04
CA THR A 119 -9.07 3.20 8.66
C THR A 119 -7.64 3.07 8.09
N MET A 120 -7.49 3.17 6.77
CA MET A 120 -6.16 3.11 6.14
C MET A 120 -5.28 4.28 6.60
N LEU A 121 -5.83 5.48 6.70
CA LEU A 121 -5.09 6.65 7.20
C LEU A 121 -4.66 6.45 8.66
N GLU A 122 -5.49 5.85 9.48
CA GLU A 122 -5.14 5.55 10.88
C GLU A 122 -3.97 4.57 10.98
N TRP A 123 -3.96 3.54 10.15
CA TRP A 123 -2.82 2.61 10.09
C TRP A 123 -1.53 3.36 9.77
N ILE A 124 -1.57 4.26 8.77
CA ILE A 124 -0.41 5.06 8.39
C ILE A 124 0.05 5.96 9.56
N SER A 125 -0.89 6.57 10.27
CA SER A 125 -0.55 7.46 11.39
C SER A 125 0.23 6.74 12.49
N GLU A 126 -0.01 5.46 12.69
CA GLU A 126 0.69 4.66 13.70
C GLU A 126 2.15 4.36 13.33
N LEU A 127 2.51 4.48 12.05
CA LEU A 127 3.90 4.30 11.62
C LEU A 127 4.82 5.41 12.11
N LYS A 128 4.26 6.54 12.52
CA LYS A 128 5.03 7.70 12.98
C LYS A 128 5.30 7.72 14.48
N LYS A 129 4.84 6.71 15.19
CA LYS A 129 4.97 6.64 16.65
C LYS A 129 6.18 5.84 17.10
#